data_2255bdc6c9890d484d9e4c6dbde6770a
#
_entry.id   2255bdc6c9890d484d9e4c6dbde6770a
#
_cell.length_a   1.000
_cell.length_b   1.000
_cell.length_c   1.000
_cell.angle_alpha   90.00
_cell.angle_beta   90.00
_cell.angle_gamma   90.00
#
_symmetry.space_group_name_H-M   'P 1'
#
loop_
_entity.id
_entity.type
_entity.pdbx_description
1 polymer ?
#
loop_
_entity_poly.entity_id
_entity_poly.type
_entity_poly.pdbx_seq_one_letter_code
_entity_poly.pdbx_strand_id
1 'polypeptide(L)'
;MSDSFLSIKVLGSSRYKVDLVEGVTRVNFLSICYAALTTIGLLTFISYATTYVVVENLNYQRDQIGTIVGDLQVVAEIVLLLVFLPVGLIADKIGRRQVYAFGMATMALSYFLYPLATGIQELTMYRVVYAIGMGAATGMLGTVTADYPQNHTRGKMIAVTGIMNALGVIFVSLVFARLPKTFADAGYDEVTAGMYAMWIVAGMCLITATVVGFGLKKGTPTEEQKKIPYREQIRSGLAEGKNPRILLAYFAAFVARSDLVILGTFVVLWGVASGVDAGLETSEATRKARLLFVTSTTSALIASPFIGYLMDKGDRIISVSICMAIAAVGYCSMFFIDNVLDPKYLPLFALLGWGQQCAFFAATTLLGQEAPKMKRGAIVGVFNLAGAIGILISSGIGGRMFDAIGPSAPFILIGVCNIFVSIFAIYVSRVAPTPLADSTQSQRP
;
A
#
# COMPACT_ATOMS: atom_id res chain seq x y z
N MET A 1 -30.59 11.65 29.38
CA MET A 1 -30.52 11.93 27.93
C MET A 1 -29.83 10.77 27.30
N SER A 2 -30.54 9.94 26.53
CA SER A 2 -29.97 8.74 25.90
C SER A 2 -29.06 9.18 24.75
N ASP A 3 -27.76 9.00 24.91
CA ASP A 3 -26.79 9.19 23.86
C ASP A 3 -27.11 8.23 22.69
N SER A 4 -27.76 8.76 21.67
CA SER A 4 -28.11 8.01 20.48
C SER A 4 -26.85 7.87 19.60
N PHE A 5 -25.97 6.94 19.95
CA PHE A 5 -24.86 6.55 19.09
C PHE A 5 -25.38 5.98 17.78
N LEU A 6 -24.86 6.48 16.68
CA LEU A 6 -25.20 5.98 15.35
C LEU A 6 -24.55 4.63 15.11
N SER A 7 -25.34 3.57 15.04
CA SER A 7 -24.90 2.22 14.73
C SER A 7 -25.25 1.87 13.28
N ILE A 8 -24.25 1.60 12.45
CA ILE A 8 -24.44 1.27 11.04
C ILE A 8 -24.25 -0.22 10.85
N LYS A 9 -25.27 -0.90 10.29
CA LYS A 9 -25.19 -2.30 9.88
C LYS A 9 -24.40 -2.38 8.58
N VAL A 10 -23.30 -3.11 8.59
CA VAL A 10 -22.51 -3.40 7.39
C VAL A 10 -23.09 -4.67 6.74
N LEU A 11 -23.29 -4.66 5.44
CA LEU A 11 -23.91 -5.76 4.66
C LEU A 11 -25.30 -6.18 5.16
N GLY A 12 -26.08 -5.27 5.77
CA GLY A 12 -27.42 -5.58 6.26
C GLY A 12 -27.49 -6.48 7.50
N SER A 13 -26.37 -7.02 7.97
CA SER A 13 -26.28 -7.96 9.09
C SER A 13 -26.22 -7.24 10.42
N SER A 14 -27.04 -7.68 11.40
CA SER A 14 -26.96 -7.22 12.78
C SER A 14 -25.64 -7.61 13.48
N ARG A 15 -24.94 -8.61 12.96
CA ARG A 15 -23.68 -9.13 13.51
C ARG A 15 -22.48 -8.22 13.18
N TYR A 16 -22.55 -7.46 12.08
CA TYR A 16 -21.50 -6.55 11.61
C TYR A 16 -21.97 -5.10 11.73
N LYS A 17 -22.05 -4.62 12.96
CA LYS A 17 -22.34 -3.21 13.25
C LYS A 17 -21.04 -2.44 13.53
N VAL A 18 -20.94 -1.23 13.01
CA VAL A 18 -19.92 -0.24 13.37
C VAL A 18 -20.63 0.86 14.15
N ASP A 19 -20.24 1.03 15.40
CA ASP A 19 -20.74 2.10 16.26
C ASP A 19 -19.81 3.29 16.13
N LEU A 20 -20.39 4.43 15.75
CA LEU A 20 -19.66 5.65 15.44
C LEU A 20 -19.60 6.56 16.68
N VAL A 21 -18.54 7.37 16.77
CA VAL A 21 -18.42 8.40 17.81
C VAL A 21 -19.44 9.51 17.59
N GLU A 22 -19.76 10.23 18.64
CA GLU A 22 -20.73 11.33 18.63
C GLU A 22 -20.41 12.38 17.55
N GLY A 23 -21.45 12.82 16.85
CA GLY A 23 -21.35 13.81 15.78
C GLY A 23 -20.81 13.27 14.45
N VAL A 24 -20.55 11.97 14.31
CA VAL A 24 -20.28 11.32 13.02
C VAL A 24 -21.59 10.82 12.42
N THR A 25 -21.93 11.31 11.24
CA THR A 25 -23.18 11.00 10.53
C THR A 25 -23.03 9.84 9.56
N ARG A 26 -24.15 9.34 9.01
CA ARG A 26 -24.13 8.34 7.92
C ARG A 26 -23.41 8.85 6.67
N VAL A 27 -23.54 10.14 6.37
CA VAL A 27 -22.85 10.76 5.23
C VAL A 27 -21.35 10.70 5.44
N ASN A 28 -20.86 11.02 6.65
CA ASN A 28 -19.44 10.93 6.96
C ASN A 28 -18.91 9.49 6.82
N PHE A 29 -19.69 8.49 7.28
CA PHE A 29 -19.33 7.08 7.12
C PHE A 29 -19.28 6.64 5.66
N LEU A 30 -20.29 6.99 4.85
CA LEU A 30 -20.29 6.66 3.42
C LEU A 30 -19.15 7.37 2.68
N SER A 31 -18.84 8.61 3.06
CA SER A 31 -17.74 9.37 2.45
C SER A 31 -16.39 8.75 2.75
N ILE A 32 -16.14 8.23 3.95
CA ILE A 32 -14.88 7.54 4.24
C ILE A 32 -14.80 6.16 3.56
N CYS A 33 -15.91 5.44 3.42
CA CYS A 33 -15.96 4.19 2.64
C CYS A 33 -15.67 4.46 1.15
N TYR A 34 -16.26 5.50 0.57
CA TYR A 34 -15.96 5.95 -0.80
C TYR A 34 -14.50 6.39 -0.94
N ALA A 35 -13.99 7.16 0.01
CA ALA A 35 -12.60 7.59 0.02
C ALA A 35 -11.63 6.40 0.13
N ALA A 36 -11.94 5.39 0.94
CA ALA A 36 -11.16 4.16 1.00
C ALA A 36 -11.17 3.41 -0.34
N LEU A 37 -12.34 3.30 -0.99
CA LEU A 37 -12.46 2.67 -2.30
C LEU A 37 -11.62 3.38 -3.37
N THR A 38 -11.60 4.71 -3.38
CA THR A 38 -10.96 5.48 -4.46
C THR A 38 -9.50 5.82 -4.19
N THR A 39 -9.13 6.23 -2.98
CA THR A 39 -7.80 6.78 -2.69
C THR A 39 -6.69 5.79 -2.99
N ILE A 40 -6.75 4.57 -2.45
CA ILE A 40 -5.68 3.58 -2.64
C ILE A 40 -5.64 3.09 -4.10
N GLY A 41 -6.81 2.91 -4.73
CA GLY A 41 -6.87 2.56 -6.14
C GLY A 41 -6.24 3.64 -7.05
N LEU A 42 -6.62 4.91 -6.87
CA LEU A 42 -6.06 6.04 -7.61
C LEU A 42 -4.56 6.21 -7.34
N LEU A 43 -4.12 5.92 -6.12
CA LEU A 43 -2.71 5.92 -5.75
C LEU A 43 -1.92 4.84 -6.51
N THR A 44 -2.45 3.64 -6.65
CA THR A 44 -1.77 2.55 -7.36
C THR A 44 -1.69 2.77 -8.87
N PHE A 45 -2.58 3.59 -9.44
CA PHE A 45 -2.55 3.91 -10.88
C PHE A 45 -1.25 4.60 -11.31
N ILE A 46 -0.52 5.23 -10.39
CA ILE A 46 0.76 5.90 -10.70
C ILE A 46 1.80 4.93 -11.29
N SER A 47 1.76 3.63 -10.95
CA SER A 47 2.65 2.63 -11.53
C SER A 47 2.39 2.46 -13.02
N TYR A 48 1.11 2.45 -13.44
CA TYR A 48 0.73 2.43 -14.84
C TYR A 48 1.11 3.73 -15.55
N ALA A 49 0.79 4.88 -14.93
CA ALA A 49 1.09 6.21 -15.50
C ALA A 49 2.60 6.42 -15.68
N THR A 50 3.41 6.06 -14.67
CA THR A 50 4.87 6.21 -14.76
C THR A 50 5.46 5.35 -15.86
N THR A 51 5.09 4.05 -15.89
CA THR A 51 5.58 3.13 -16.92
C THR A 51 5.18 3.60 -18.31
N TYR A 52 3.91 4.04 -18.49
CA TYR A 52 3.41 4.52 -19.78
C TYR A 52 4.18 5.76 -20.26
N VAL A 53 4.34 6.75 -19.39
CA VAL A 53 5.06 8.01 -19.75
C VAL A 53 6.53 7.74 -20.04
N VAL A 54 7.20 6.91 -19.26
CA VAL A 54 8.62 6.59 -19.46
C VAL A 54 8.85 5.85 -20.78
N VAL A 55 7.96 4.90 -21.12
CA VAL A 55 8.09 4.09 -22.34
C VAL A 55 7.60 4.84 -23.57
N GLU A 56 6.42 5.45 -23.51
CA GLU A 56 5.76 6.03 -24.70
C GLU A 56 6.10 7.50 -24.92
N ASN A 57 5.91 8.35 -23.90
CA ASN A 57 6.09 9.80 -24.08
C ASN A 57 7.56 10.20 -24.12
N LEU A 58 8.40 9.59 -23.27
CA LEU A 58 9.82 9.93 -23.14
C LEU A 58 10.74 9.00 -23.92
N ASN A 59 10.21 7.88 -24.43
CA ASN A 59 10.89 6.95 -25.34
C ASN A 59 12.25 6.46 -24.82
N TYR A 60 12.34 6.17 -23.48
CA TYR A 60 13.57 5.67 -22.88
C TYR A 60 13.88 4.23 -23.32
N GLN A 61 15.18 3.93 -23.46
CA GLN A 61 15.67 2.63 -23.85
C GLN A 61 15.35 1.58 -22.77
N ARG A 62 15.18 0.33 -23.21
CA ARG A 62 14.77 -0.80 -22.37
C ARG A 62 15.66 -1.03 -21.16
N ASP A 63 16.96 -0.77 -21.30
CA ASP A 63 17.99 -0.92 -20.27
C ASP A 63 18.05 0.20 -19.23
N GLN A 64 17.14 1.18 -19.29
CA GLN A 64 17.09 2.34 -18.40
C GLN A 64 15.74 2.47 -17.65
N ILE A 65 14.68 1.83 -18.15
CA ILE A 65 13.33 2.05 -17.62
C ILE A 65 13.17 1.56 -16.18
N GLY A 66 13.82 0.48 -15.80
CA GLY A 66 13.78 -0.06 -14.44
C GLY A 66 14.44 0.91 -13.44
N THR A 67 15.62 1.43 -13.79
CA THR A 67 16.33 2.42 -12.98
C THR A 67 15.53 3.70 -12.83
N ILE A 68 14.96 4.24 -13.92
CA ILE A 68 14.15 5.46 -13.89
C ILE A 68 12.92 5.28 -13.00
N VAL A 69 12.16 4.21 -13.18
CA VAL A 69 10.96 3.92 -12.39
C VAL A 69 11.31 3.69 -10.92
N GLY A 70 12.40 2.98 -10.65
CA GLY A 70 12.92 2.77 -9.29
C GLY A 70 13.33 4.07 -8.61
N ASP A 71 14.06 4.94 -9.30
CA ASP A 71 14.52 6.25 -8.76
C ASP A 71 13.34 7.21 -8.52
N LEU A 72 12.34 7.23 -9.40
CA LEU A 72 11.10 7.97 -9.16
C LEU A 72 10.34 7.47 -7.93
N GLN A 73 10.37 6.16 -7.65
CA GLN A 73 9.78 5.60 -6.43
C GLN A 73 10.60 5.99 -5.19
N VAL A 74 11.93 6.00 -5.28
CA VAL A 74 12.82 6.48 -4.20
C VAL A 74 12.53 7.95 -3.88
N VAL A 75 12.43 8.81 -4.90
CA VAL A 75 12.07 10.23 -4.72
C VAL A 75 10.72 10.37 -4.02
N ALA A 76 9.71 9.62 -4.46
CA ALA A 76 8.38 9.66 -3.84
C ALA A 76 8.42 9.26 -2.36
N GLU A 77 9.19 8.23 -1.99
CA GLU A 77 9.29 7.77 -0.61
C GLU A 77 10.05 8.76 0.28
N ILE A 78 11.13 9.37 -0.23
CA ILE A 78 11.85 10.45 0.49
C ILE A 78 10.90 11.60 0.79
N VAL A 79 10.13 12.06 -0.22
CA VAL A 79 9.17 13.14 -0.05
C VAL A 79 8.07 12.74 0.94
N LEU A 80 7.56 11.50 0.87
CA LEU A 80 6.57 10.97 1.80
C LEU A 80 7.06 11.05 3.25
N LEU A 81 8.29 10.60 3.51
CA LEU A 81 8.90 10.66 4.84
C LEU A 81 9.01 12.10 5.37
N LEU A 82 9.39 13.05 4.51
CA LEU A 82 9.52 14.46 4.87
C LEU A 82 8.16 15.13 5.13
N VAL A 83 7.13 14.74 4.36
CA VAL A 83 5.81 15.37 4.37
C VAL A 83 4.89 14.79 5.45
N PHE A 84 5.09 13.53 5.84
CA PHE A 84 4.17 12.82 6.73
C PHE A 84 3.98 13.53 8.10
N LEU A 85 5.06 14.00 8.70
CA LEU A 85 5.01 14.72 9.98
C LEU A 85 4.36 16.11 9.85
N PRO A 86 4.77 17.00 8.93
CA PRO A 86 4.09 18.28 8.70
C PRO A 86 2.60 18.14 8.41
N VAL A 87 2.22 17.17 7.58
CA VAL A 87 0.81 16.90 7.25
C VAL A 87 0.00 16.57 8.49
N GLY A 88 0.50 15.73 9.39
CA GLY A 88 -0.16 15.41 10.65
C GLY A 88 -0.36 16.66 11.53
N LEU A 89 0.67 17.52 11.65
CA LEU A 89 0.60 18.76 12.43
C LEU A 89 -0.38 19.78 11.81
N ILE A 90 -0.42 19.89 10.50
CA ILE A 90 -1.35 20.74 9.78
C ILE A 90 -2.79 20.22 9.97
N ALA A 91 -3.00 18.91 9.86
CA ALA A 91 -4.31 18.29 10.05
C ALA A 91 -4.88 18.50 11.45
N ASP A 92 -4.02 18.53 12.47
CA ASP A 92 -4.43 18.85 13.84
C ASP A 92 -4.88 20.34 13.99
N LYS A 93 -4.34 21.25 13.16
CA LYS A 93 -4.66 22.69 13.21
C LYS A 93 -5.87 23.09 12.36
N ILE A 94 -5.90 22.67 11.10
CA ILE A 94 -6.93 23.10 10.14
C ILE A 94 -8.06 22.07 9.95
N GLY A 95 -7.86 20.85 10.45
CA GLY A 95 -8.81 19.75 10.33
C GLY A 95 -8.45 18.72 9.25
N ARG A 96 -8.77 17.47 9.54
CA ARG A 96 -8.43 16.30 8.71
C ARG A 96 -9.08 16.32 7.33
N ARG A 97 -10.32 16.80 7.27
CA ARG A 97 -11.11 16.92 6.05
C ARG A 97 -10.42 17.80 5.00
N GLN A 98 -9.90 18.97 5.40
CA GLN A 98 -9.26 19.92 4.50
C GLN A 98 -7.92 19.38 3.97
N VAL A 99 -7.13 18.77 4.85
CA VAL A 99 -5.86 18.14 4.48
C VAL A 99 -6.07 16.96 3.53
N TYR A 100 -7.12 16.17 3.75
CA TYR A 100 -7.45 15.07 2.85
C TYR A 100 -7.85 15.58 1.46
N ALA A 101 -8.76 16.58 1.41
CA ALA A 101 -9.18 17.18 0.16
C ALA A 101 -8.00 17.82 -0.60
N PHE A 102 -7.12 18.52 0.11
CA PHE A 102 -5.87 19.06 -0.45
C PHE A 102 -5.00 17.93 -1.03
N GLY A 103 -4.82 16.82 -0.30
CA GLY A 103 -4.02 15.69 -0.78
C GLY A 103 -4.55 15.12 -2.08
N MET A 104 -5.87 14.90 -2.18
CA MET A 104 -6.49 14.40 -3.41
C MET A 104 -6.42 15.41 -4.57
N ALA A 105 -6.59 16.71 -4.28
CA ALA A 105 -6.44 17.76 -5.30
C ALA A 105 -5.00 17.87 -5.82
N THR A 106 -4.01 17.73 -4.94
CA THR A 106 -2.59 17.72 -5.31
C THR A 106 -2.24 16.49 -6.16
N MET A 107 -2.80 15.31 -5.84
CA MET A 107 -2.68 14.12 -6.70
C MET A 107 -3.31 14.35 -8.08
N ALA A 108 -4.47 15.01 -8.13
CA ALA A 108 -5.13 15.37 -9.38
C ALA A 108 -4.24 16.27 -10.26
N LEU A 109 -3.64 17.29 -9.65
CA LEU A 109 -2.69 18.17 -10.34
C LEU A 109 -1.51 17.38 -10.91
N SER A 110 -0.96 16.45 -10.14
CA SER A 110 0.13 15.60 -10.63
C SER A 110 -0.30 14.74 -11.81
N TYR A 111 -1.44 14.03 -11.73
CA TYR A 111 -1.93 13.23 -12.86
C TYR A 111 -2.25 14.06 -14.11
N PHE A 112 -2.66 15.31 -13.93
CA PHE A 112 -2.85 16.22 -15.03
C PHE A 112 -1.54 16.60 -15.71
N LEU A 113 -0.49 16.87 -14.92
CA LEU A 113 0.84 17.28 -15.40
C LEU A 113 1.67 16.11 -15.95
N TYR A 114 1.48 14.91 -15.43
CA TYR A 114 2.31 13.73 -15.69
C TYR A 114 2.51 13.42 -17.18
N PRO A 115 1.46 13.38 -18.01
CA PRO A 115 1.59 13.12 -19.45
C PRO A 115 2.20 14.28 -20.24
N LEU A 116 2.35 15.46 -19.63
CA LEU A 116 2.94 16.65 -20.26
C LEU A 116 4.46 16.73 -20.06
N ALA A 117 5.05 15.77 -19.32
CA ALA A 117 6.49 15.76 -19.09
C ALA A 117 7.25 15.56 -20.41
N THR A 118 8.23 16.43 -20.66
CA THR A 118 9.12 16.38 -21.82
C THR A 118 10.49 15.76 -21.50
N GLY A 119 10.75 15.49 -20.20
CA GLY A 119 11.98 14.85 -19.73
C GLY A 119 11.89 14.39 -18.29
N ILE A 120 12.94 13.66 -17.86
CA ILE A 120 13.00 13.03 -16.53
C ILE A 120 12.96 14.06 -15.39
N GLN A 121 13.49 15.26 -15.60
CA GLN A 121 13.49 16.31 -14.57
C GLN A 121 12.08 16.79 -14.27
N GLU A 122 11.26 17.06 -15.30
CA GLU A 122 9.86 17.45 -15.14
C GLU A 122 9.05 16.31 -14.53
N LEU A 123 9.25 15.08 -15.04
CA LEU A 123 8.59 13.91 -14.50
C LEU A 123 8.90 13.72 -13.00
N THR A 124 10.14 13.97 -12.60
CA THR A 124 10.56 13.92 -11.19
C THR A 124 9.86 15.01 -10.36
N MET A 125 9.75 16.23 -10.88
CA MET A 125 9.00 17.31 -10.20
C MET A 125 7.53 16.97 -10.03
N TYR A 126 6.90 16.41 -11.06
CA TYR A 126 5.50 15.97 -10.98
C TYR A 126 5.33 14.78 -10.03
N ARG A 127 6.36 13.90 -9.93
CA ARG A 127 6.39 12.83 -8.93
C ARG A 127 6.49 13.36 -7.50
N VAL A 128 7.23 14.45 -7.26
CA VAL A 128 7.27 15.15 -5.96
C VAL A 128 5.89 15.71 -5.60
N VAL A 129 5.21 16.38 -6.54
CA VAL A 129 3.84 16.88 -6.33
C VAL A 129 2.90 15.73 -5.98
N TYR A 130 2.98 14.62 -6.71
CA TYR A 130 2.23 13.41 -6.40
C TYR A 130 2.49 12.90 -4.98
N ALA A 131 3.75 12.79 -4.56
CA ALA A 131 4.13 12.26 -3.26
C ALA A 131 3.63 13.12 -2.09
N ILE A 132 3.59 14.45 -2.25
CA ILE A 132 2.98 15.37 -1.28
C ILE A 132 1.48 15.06 -1.14
N GLY A 133 0.78 14.94 -2.26
CA GLY A 133 -0.64 14.58 -2.28
C GLY A 133 -0.92 13.22 -1.68
N MET A 134 -0.12 12.22 -2.03
CA MET A 134 -0.19 10.86 -1.51
C MET A 134 -0.02 10.83 0.01
N GLY A 135 0.99 11.54 0.54
CA GLY A 135 1.24 11.60 1.99
C GLY A 135 0.07 12.21 2.75
N ALA A 136 -0.50 13.30 2.23
CA ALA A 136 -1.67 13.94 2.81
C ALA A 136 -2.92 13.03 2.76
N ALA A 137 -3.21 12.43 1.60
CA ALA A 137 -4.39 11.60 1.41
C ALA A 137 -4.34 10.31 2.24
N THR A 138 -3.22 9.57 2.19
CA THR A 138 -3.08 8.29 2.93
C THR A 138 -2.99 8.49 4.44
N GLY A 139 -2.30 9.54 4.90
CA GLY A 139 -2.25 9.92 6.31
C GLY A 139 -3.64 10.20 6.87
N MET A 140 -4.45 10.96 6.12
CA MET A 140 -5.81 11.29 6.55
C MET A 140 -6.77 10.12 6.43
N LEU A 141 -6.65 9.26 5.41
CA LEU A 141 -7.44 8.03 5.29
C LEU A 141 -7.25 7.15 6.54
N GLY A 142 -6.01 6.89 6.94
CA GLY A 142 -5.69 6.11 8.13
C GLY A 142 -6.23 6.74 9.41
N THR A 143 -6.03 8.05 9.57
CA THR A 143 -6.45 8.80 10.75
C THR A 143 -7.98 8.82 10.90
N VAL A 144 -8.71 9.18 9.84
CA VAL A 144 -10.18 9.24 9.86
C VAL A 144 -10.79 7.84 10.08
N THR A 145 -10.21 6.80 9.48
CA THR A 145 -10.63 5.41 9.71
C THR A 145 -10.49 4.99 11.18
N ALA A 146 -9.46 5.50 11.87
CA ALA A 146 -9.24 5.20 13.29
C ALA A 146 -10.10 6.01 14.23
N ASP A 147 -10.53 7.24 13.84
CA ASP A 147 -11.24 8.19 14.71
C ASP A 147 -12.75 8.09 14.66
N TYR A 148 -13.33 7.65 13.56
CA TYR A 148 -14.79 7.60 13.41
C TYR A 148 -15.46 6.51 14.23
N PRO A 149 -14.88 5.29 14.36
CA PRO A 149 -15.49 4.23 15.15
C PRO A 149 -15.21 4.39 16.65
N GLN A 150 -16.15 3.89 17.47
CA GLN A 150 -15.87 3.67 18.88
C GLN A 150 -14.80 2.59 19.07
N ASN A 151 -14.08 2.62 20.21
CA ASN A 151 -12.93 1.75 20.45
C ASN A 151 -13.23 0.25 20.24
N HIS A 152 -14.41 -0.23 20.67
CA HIS A 152 -14.82 -1.63 20.56
C HIS A 152 -15.19 -2.06 19.13
N THR A 153 -15.45 -1.11 18.20
CA THR A 153 -15.76 -1.40 16.78
C THR A 153 -14.65 -0.95 15.82
N ARG A 154 -13.54 -0.41 16.33
CA ARG A 154 -12.42 0.08 15.50
C ARG A 154 -11.88 -1.00 14.56
N GLY A 155 -11.71 -2.24 15.02
CA GLY A 155 -11.28 -3.35 14.18
C GLY A 155 -12.23 -3.64 13.01
N LYS A 156 -13.55 -3.53 13.24
CA LYS A 156 -14.54 -3.71 12.17
C LYS A 156 -14.46 -2.60 11.12
N MET A 157 -14.24 -1.35 11.54
CA MET A 157 -14.05 -0.23 10.61
C MET A 157 -12.80 -0.40 9.75
N ILE A 158 -11.68 -0.81 10.36
CA ILE A 158 -10.43 -1.10 9.63
C ILE A 158 -10.65 -2.22 8.62
N ALA A 159 -11.40 -3.27 8.98
CA ALA A 159 -11.73 -4.36 8.06
C ALA A 159 -12.57 -3.87 6.86
N VAL A 160 -13.60 -3.06 7.11
CA VAL A 160 -14.46 -2.48 6.06
C VAL A 160 -13.65 -1.61 5.11
N THR A 161 -12.86 -0.69 5.63
CA THR A 161 -12.02 0.19 4.81
C THR A 161 -10.92 -0.59 4.09
N GLY A 162 -10.37 -1.64 4.69
CA GLY A 162 -9.40 -2.55 4.05
C GLY A 162 -9.99 -3.27 2.84
N ILE A 163 -11.22 -3.79 2.96
CA ILE A 163 -11.94 -4.40 1.83
C ILE A 163 -12.22 -3.35 0.74
N MET A 164 -12.68 -2.14 1.11
CA MET A 164 -12.90 -1.05 0.15
C MET A 164 -11.60 -0.66 -0.57
N ASN A 165 -10.47 -0.57 0.14
CA ASN A 165 -9.16 -0.32 -0.47
C ASN A 165 -8.81 -1.39 -1.53
N ALA A 166 -8.94 -2.67 -1.19
CA ALA A 166 -8.61 -3.76 -2.11
C ALA A 166 -9.52 -3.76 -3.35
N LEU A 167 -10.84 -3.58 -3.15
CA LEU A 167 -11.80 -3.46 -4.25
C LEU A 167 -11.50 -2.24 -5.13
N GLY A 168 -11.07 -1.13 -4.52
CA GLY A 168 -10.68 0.07 -5.24
C GLY A 168 -9.46 -0.13 -6.12
N VAL A 169 -8.43 -0.82 -5.63
CA VAL A 169 -7.24 -1.18 -6.42
C VAL A 169 -7.62 -2.06 -7.61
N ILE A 170 -8.44 -3.08 -7.39
CA ILE A 170 -8.93 -3.96 -8.46
C ILE A 170 -9.75 -3.16 -9.48
N PHE A 171 -10.69 -2.34 -9.02
CA PHE A 171 -11.54 -1.51 -9.89
C PHE A 171 -10.72 -0.55 -10.75
N VAL A 172 -9.83 0.23 -10.12
CA VAL A 172 -8.98 1.20 -10.84
C VAL A 172 -8.07 0.50 -11.85
N SER A 173 -7.47 -0.62 -11.47
CA SER A 173 -6.63 -1.41 -12.39
C SER A 173 -7.42 -2.00 -13.55
N LEU A 174 -8.63 -2.51 -13.32
CA LEU A 174 -9.45 -3.09 -14.38
C LEU A 174 -10.01 -2.04 -15.35
N VAL A 175 -10.42 -0.89 -14.81
CA VAL A 175 -11.13 0.14 -15.60
C VAL A 175 -10.14 1.14 -16.19
N PHE A 176 -9.33 1.79 -15.35
CA PHE A 176 -8.52 2.92 -15.80
C PHE A 176 -7.24 2.50 -16.53
N ALA A 177 -6.61 1.38 -16.16
CA ALA A 177 -5.48 0.87 -16.92
C ALA A 177 -5.86 0.33 -18.32
N ARG A 178 -7.17 0.22 -18.64
CA ARG A 178 -7.65 -0.10 -19.97
C ARG A 178 -7.87 1.14 -20.85
N LEU A 179 -8.02 2.32 -20.24
CA LEU A 179 -8.40 3.54 -20.96
C LEU A 179 -7.45 3.90 -22.11
N PRO A 180 -6.11 3.81 -21.98
CA PRO A 180 -5.23 4.10 -23.11
C PRO A 180 -5.59 3.29 -24.34
N LYS A 181 -5.78 1.97 -24.19
CA LYS A 181 -6.18 1.11 -25.32
C LYS A 181 -7.56 1.47 -25.86
N THR A 182 -8.50 1.86 -25.02
CA THR A 182 -9.85 2.27 -25.46
C THR A 182 -9.79 3.53 -26.33
N PHE A 183 -8.90 4.49 -25.99
CA PHE A 183 -8.70 5.69 -26.79
C PHE A 183 -7.89 5.41 -28.06
N ALA A 184 -6.88 4.55 -28.01
CA ALA A 184 -6.14 4.12 -29.20
C ALA A 184 -7.08 3.39 -30.21
N ASP A 185 -7.95 2.52 -29.74
CA ASP A 185 -8.99 1.85 -30.57
C ASP A 185 -9.99 2.85 -31.16
N ALA A 186 -10.19 4.01 -30.53
CA ALA A 186 -11.01 5.10 -31.06
C ALA A 186 -10.27 6.01 -32.08
N GLY A 187 -8.99 5.70 -32.39
CA GLY A 187 -8.22 6.39 -33.42
C GLY A 187 -7.28 7.50 -32.91
N TYR A 188 -7.10 7.64 -31.59
CA TYR A 188 -6.10 8.55 -31.05
C TYR A 188 -4.70 7.91 -31.07
N ASP A 189 -3.66 8.71 -31.25
CA ASP A 189 -2.28 8.26 -31.11
C ASP A 189 -1.98 7.84 -29.65
N GLU A 190 -0.95 7.00 -29.45
CA GLU A 190 -0.63 6.40 -28.15
C GLU A 190 -0.37 7.47 -27.07
N VAL A 191 0.38 8.54 -27.37
CA VAL A 191 0.67 9.62 -26.41
C VAL A 191 -0.61 10.33 -25.96
N THR A 192 -1.48 10.70 -26.91
CA THR A 192 -2.79 11.33 -26.62
C THR A 192 -3.72 10.37 -25.87
N ALA A 193 -3.74 9.09 -26.23
CA ALA A 193 -4.52 8.07 -25.55
C ALA A 193 -4.12 7.92 -24.08
N GLY A 194 -2.82 7.90 -23.80
CA GLY A 194 -2.28 7.88 -22.44
C GLY A 194 -2.62 9.16 -21.67
N MET A 195 -2.50 10.31 -22.32
CA MET A 195 -2.84 11.62 -21.75
C MET A 195 -4.30 11.69 -21.29
N TYR A 196 -5.24 11.32 -22.15
CA TYR A 196 -6.66 11.31 -21.78
C TYR A 196 -6.99 10.36 -20.65
N ALA A 197 -6.35 9.17 -20.61
CA ALA A 197 -6.51 8.25 -19.50
C ALA A 197 -6.06 8.86 -18.16
N MET A 198 -4.92 9.52 -18.12
CA MET A 198 -4.41 10.19 -16.92
C MET A 198 -5.27 11.39 -16.52
N TRP A 199 -5.83 12.15 -17.46
CA TRP A 199 -6.74 13.26 -17.17
C TRP A 199 -8.08 12.79 -16.60
N ILE A 200 -8.59 11.62 -17.02
CA ILE A 200 -9.77 11.01 -16.39
C ILE A 200 -9.45 10.64 -14.94
N VAL A 201 -8.28 10.08 -14.68
CA VAL A 201 -7.83 9.75 -13.31
C VAL A 201 -7.67 11.02 -12.48
N ALA A 202 -7.13 12.10 -13.04
CA ALA A 202 -7.09 13.41 -12.40
C ALA A 202 -8.50 13.91 -12.03
N GLY A 203 -9.47 13.78 -12.93
CA GLY A 203 -10.87 14.10 -12.68
C GLY A 203 -11.46 13.28 -11.53
N MET A 204 -11.16 11.99 -11.46
CA MET A 204 -11.59 11.12 -10.34
C MET A 204 -10.94 11.53 -9.01
N CYS A 205 -9.69 11.97 -9.02
CA CYS A 205 -9.05 12.54 -7.83
C CYS A 205 -9.76 13.83 -7.36
N LEU A 206 -10.19 14.72 -8.29
CA LEU A 206 -10.96 15.92 -7.95
C LEU A 206 -12.35 15.58 -7.41
N ILE A 207 -13.03 14.60 -7.98
CA ILE A 207 -14.31 14.11 -7.46
C ILE A 207 -14.11 13.60 -6.02
N THR A 208 -13.07 12.80 -5.79
CA THR A 208 -12.74 12.30 -4.45
C THR A 208 -12.40 13.45 -3.50
N ALA A 209 -11.62 14.44 -3.94
CA ALA A 209 -11.33 15.66 -3.15
C ALA A 209 -12.62 16.39 -2.73
N THR A 210 -13.58 16.48 -3.64
CA THR A 210 -14.88 17.10 -3.40
C THR A 210 -15.69 16.28 -2.39
N VAL A 211 -15.80 14.97 -2.59
CA VAL A 211 -16.54 14.08 -1.67
C VAL A 211 -15.95 14.12 -0.27
N VAL A 212 -14.63 14.00 -0.11
CA VAL A 212 -14.01 14.11 1.23
C VAL A 212 -14.09 15.53 1.78
N GLY A 213 -13.96 16.53 0.92
CA GLY A 213 -14.04 17.95 1.27
C GLY A 213 -15.41 18.40 1.78
N PHE A 214 -16.49 17.79 1.39
CA PHE A 214 -17.86 18.11 1.85
C PHE A 214 -18.45 17.02 2.73
N GLY A 215 -18.09 15.77 2.51
CA GLY A 215 -18.71 14.61 3.16
C GLY A 215 -18.08 14.19 4.48
N LEU A 216 -16.84 14.55 4.80
CA LEU A 216 -16.22 14.22 6.09
C LEU A 216 -16.62 15.22 7.17
N LYS A 217 -16.57 14.80 8.44
CA LYS A 217 -16.86 15.64 9.61
C LYS A 217 -15.90 16.83 9.68
N LYS A 218 -16.42 18.02 9.97
CA LYS A 218 -15.61 19.23 10.20
C LYS A 218 -14.93 19.17 11.58
N GLY A 219 -13.74 19.78 11.69
CA GLY A 219 -13.02 19.95 12.94
C GLY A 219 -12.04 18.82 13.25
N THR A 220 -11.35 18.96 14.35
CA THR A 220 -10.41 17.97 14.90
C THR A 220 -11.09 17.26 16.08
N PRO A 221 -11.25 15.92 16.05
CA PRO A 221 -11.91 15.20 17.15
C PRO A 221 -11.01 14.93 18.35
N THR A 222 -9.80 15.45 18.43
CA THR A 222 -8.78 14.94 19.37
C THR A 222 -8.48 15.92 20.48
N GLU A 223 -8.52 15.44 21.74
CA GLU A 223 -7.86 16.05 22.87
C GLU A 223 -6.35 16.17 22.62
N GLU A 224 -5.73 17.27 23.02
CA GLU A 224 -4.29 17.50 22.95
C GLU A 224 -3.55 16.43 23.75
N GLN A 225 -3.12 15.37 23.11
CA GLN A 225 -2.14 14.46 23.70
C GLN A 225 -0.76 15.13 23.69
N LYS A 226 -0.09 15.21 24.86
CA LYS A 226 1.29 15.66 24.96
C LYS A 226 2.16 14.87 23.99
N LYS A 227 2.63 15.55 22.93
CA LYS A 227 3.48 14.93 21.90
C LYS A 227 4.89 14.81 22.44
N ILE A 228 5.38 13.57 22.58
CA ILE A 228 6.79 13.27 22.86
C ILE A 228 7.62 13.68 21.64
N PRO A 229 8.79 14.32 21.80
CA PRO A 229 9.66 14.68 20.69
C PRO A 229 9.99 13.46 19.80
N TYR A 230 9.92 13.62 18.48
CA TYR A 230 10.09 12.52 17.50
C TYR A 230 11.43 11.79 17.67
N ARG A 231 12.51 12.55 17.95
CA ARG A 231 13.84 11.98 18.22
C ARG A 231 13.85 11.03 19.42
N GLU A 232 13.12 11.38 20.46
CA GLU A 232 13.01 10.56 21.67
C GLU A 232 12.15 9.32 21.43
N GLN A 233 11.09 9.44 20.64
CA GLN A 233 10.29 8.31 20.19
C GLN A 233 11.11 7.29 19.40
N ILE A 234 11.89 7.75 18.40
CA ILE A 234 12.76 6.87 17.63
C ILE A 234 13.79 6.18 18.51
N ARG A 235 14.47 6.95 19.38
CA ARG A 235 15.47 6.40 20.29
C ARG A 235 14.89 5.34 21.23
N SER A 236 13.71 5.61 21.80
CA SER A 236 12.98 4.68 22.66
C SER A 236 12.56 3.43 21.89
N GLY A 237 12.03 3.57 20.67
CA GLY A 237 11.63 2.46 19.83
C GLY A 237 12.80 1.58 19.38
N LEU A 238 13.94 2.18 19.02
CA LEU A 238 15.18 1.44 18.68
C LEU A 238 15.72 0.67 19.88
N ALA A 239 15.64 1.23 21.09
CA ALA A 239 16.07 0.54 22.31
C ALA A 239 15.27 -0.74 22.58
N GLU A 240 13.99 -0.79 22.18
CA GLU A 240 13.14 -1.99 22.27
C GLU A 240 13.54 -3.09 21.27
N GLY A 241 14.29 -2.76 20.24
CA GLY A 241 14.88 -3.74 19.31
C GLY A 241 15.88 -4.71 19.96
N LYS A 242 16.27 -4.50 21.23
CA LYS A 242 17.00 -5.49 22.03
C LYS A 242 16.14 -6.76 22.30
N ASN A 243 14.82 -6.63 22.26
CA ASN A 243 13.93 -7.77 22.31
C ASN A 243 13.91 -8.46 20.94
N PRO A 244 14.31 -9.75 20.81
CA PRO A 244 14.39 -10.43 19.52
C PRO A 244 13.05 -10.47 18.76
N ARG A 245 11.91 -10.46 19.45
CA ARG A 245 10.58 -10.46 18.84
C ARG A 245 10.23 -9.11 18.21
N ILE A 246 10.59 -8.00 18.89
CA ILE A 246 10.39 -6.66 18.35
C ILE A 246 11.36 -6.43 17.18
N LEU A 247 12.59 -6.91 17.29
CA LEU A 247 13.57 -6.86 16.20
C LEU A 247 13.06 -7.64 14.97
N LEU A 248 12.49 -8.83 15.18
CA LEU A 248 11.86 -9.61 14.11
C LEU A 248 10.72 -8.81 13.45
N ALA A 249 9.89 -8.09 14.23
CA ALA A 249 8.84 -7.24 13.66
C ALA A 249 9.41 -6.10 12.80
N TYR A 250 10.57 -5.52 13.15
CA TYR A 250 11.22 -4.50 12.34
C TYR A 250 11.77 -5.06 11.01
N PHE A 251 12.40 -6.23 11.03
CA PHE A 251 12.83 -6.90 9.81
C PHE A 251 11.65 -7.34 8.94
N ALA A 252 10.59 -7.85 9.56
CA ALA A 252 9.36 -8.18 8.86
C ALA A 252 8.72 -6.94 8.20
N ALA A 253 8.74 -5.78 8.86
CA ALA A 253 8.24 -4.52 8.28
C ALA A 253 9.06 -4.08 7.06
N PHE A 254 10.40 -4.15 7.18
CA PHE A 254 11.30 -3.84 6.07
C PHE A 254 10.94 -4.66 4.83
N VAL A 255 10.81 -5.99 4.98
CA VAL A 255 10.54 -6.88 3.85
C VAL A 255 9.11 -6.73 3.35
N ALA A 256 8.10 -6.69 4.22
CA ALA A 256 6.69 -6.59 3.84
C ALA A 256 6.35 -5.28 3.07
N ARG A 257 7.04 -4.18 3.39
CA ARG A 257 6.88 -2.92 2.65
C ARG A 257 7.62 -2.96 1.31
N SER A 258 8.78 -3.62 1.26
CA SER A 258 9.51 -3.91 0.03
C SER A 258 8.68 -4.78 -0.91
N ASP A 259 8.07 -5.85 -0.40
CA ASP A 259 7.16 -6.75 -1.13
C ASP A 259 6.05 -5.95 -1.84
N LEU A 260 5.38 -5.08 -1.09
CA LEU A 260 4.28 -4.26 -1.60
C LEU A 260 4.70 -3.38 -2.79
N VAL A 261 5.86 -2.74 -2.69
CA VAL A 261 6.35 -1.81 -3.71
C VAL A 261 6.90 -2.55 -4.92
N ILE A 262 7.65 -3.64 -4.71
CA ILE A 262 8.16 -4.45 -5.84
C ILE A 262 7.00 -5.03 -6.63
N LEU A 263 5.98 -5.60 -5.99
CA LEU A 263 4.79 -6.07 -6.68
C LEU A 263 4.06 -4.92 -7.38
N GLY A 264 3.78 -3.83 -6.67
CA GLY A 264 2.99 -2.71 -7.19
C GLY A 264 3.62 -1.99 -8.39
N THR A 265 4.96 -1.90 -8.42
CA THR A 265 5.69 -1.15 -9.43
C THR A 265 6.22 -2.06 -10.53
N PHE A 266 6.94 -3.12 -10.17
CA PHE A 266 7.71 -3.91 -11.14
C PHE A 266 6.88 -4.96 -11.88
N VAL A 267 5.74 -5.41 -11.36
CA VAL A 267 4.82 -6.29 -12.12
C VAL A 267 4.26 -5.55 -13.34
N VAL A 268 3.82 -4.31 -13.15
CA VAL A 268 3.31 -3.48 -14.24
C VAL A 268 4.42 -3.17 -15.24
N LEU A 269 5.57 -2.73 -14.74
CA LEU A 269 6.74 -2.44 -15.56
C LEU A 269 7.17 -3.64 -16.41
N TRP A 270 7.29 -4.82 -15.79
CA TRP A 270 7.66 -6.05 -16.48
C TRP A 270 6.66 -6.41 -17.59
N GLY A 271 5.36 -6.37 -17.26
CA GLY A 271 4.32 -6.69 -18.24
C GLY A 271 4.30 -5.74 -19.44
N VAL A 272 4.43 -4.43 -19.20
CA VAL A 272 4.45 -3.41 -20.28
C VAL A 272 5.71 -3.55 -21.10
N ALA A 273 6.88 -3.60 -20.47
CA ALA A 273 8.16 -3.71 -21.16
C ALA A 273 8.24 -4.96 -22.04
N SER A 274 7.85 -6.13 -21.51
CA SER A 274 7.82 -7.37 -22.29
C SER A 274 6.78 -7.35 -23.43
N GLY A 275 5.69 -6.61 -23.26
CA GLY A 275 4.72 -6.41 -24.33
C GLY A 275 5.28 -5.59 -25.49
N VAL A 276 5.94 -4.47 -25.16
CA VAL A 276 6.60 -3.61 -26.16
C VAL A 276 7.75 -4.36 -26.85
N ASP A 277 8.57 -5.12 -26.11
CA ASP A 277 9.63 -5.96 -26.67
C ASP A 277 9.07 -7.02 -27.64
N ALA A 278 7.84 -7.49 -27.42
CA ALA A 278 7.12 -8.41 -28.30
C ALA A 278 6.42 -7.69 -29.49
N GLY A 279 6.63 -6.40 -29.68
CA GLY A 279 6.07 -5.59 -30.77
C GLY A 279 4.62 -5.14 -30.57
N LEU A 280 4.10 -5.18 -29.32
CA LEU A 280 2.79 -4.63 -29.01
C LEU A 280 2.87 -3.12 -28.83
N GLU A 281 1.80 -2.41 -29.18
CA GLU A 281 1.61 -1.02 -28.79
C GLU A 281 1.59 -0.88 -27.25
N THR A 282 2.06 0.25 -26.73
CA THR A 282 2.17 0.49 -25.28
C THR A 282 0.81 0.40 -24.58
N SER A 283 -0.27 0.84 -25.24
CA SER A 283 -1.63 0.73 -24.74
C SER A 283 -2.08 -0.73 -24.59
N GLU A 284 -1.78 -1.58 -25.59
CA GLU A 284 -2.12 -3.00 -25.55
C GLU A 284 -1.26 -3.76 -24.53
N ALA A 285 0.04 -3.45 -24.45
CA ALA A 285 0.95 -3.98 -23.43
C ALA A 285 0.44 -3.63 -22.01
N THR A 286 0.01 -2.39 -21.79
CA THR A 286 -0.58 -1.94 -20.51
C THR A 286 -1.88 -2.69 -20.21
N ARG A 287 -2.73 -2.91 -21.21
CA ARG A 287 -3.97 -3.68 -21.07
C ARG A 287 -3.70 -5.13 -20.65
N LYS A 288 -2.64 -5.76 -21.16
CA LYS A 288 -2.25 -7.12 -20.74
C LYS A 288 -1.58 -7.13 -19.37
N ALA A 289 -0.64 -6.23 -19.12
CA ALA A 289 0.08 -6.12 -17.84
C ALA A 289 -0.86 -5.95 -16.63
N ARG A 290 -1.99 -5.22 -16.80
CA ARG A 290 -2.97 -5.05 -15.71
C ARG A 290 -3.53 -6.39 -15.20
N LEU A 291 -3.66 -7.41 -16.06
CA LEU A 291 -4.20 -8.71 -15.66
C LEU A 291 -3.27 -9.41 -14.65
N LEU A 292 -1.96 -9.27 -14.80
CA LEU A 292 -0.96 -9.80 -13.87
C LEU A 292 -1.13 -9.17 -12.49
N PHE A 293 -1.23 -7.83 -12.45
CA PHE A 293 -1.41 -7.07 -11.21
C PHE A 293 -2.77 -7.35 -10.56
N VAL A 294 -3.85 -7.41 -11.34
CA VAL A 294 -5.20 -7.71 -10.84
C VAL A 294 -5.27 -9.14 -10.30
N THR A 295 -4.64 -10.12 -10.97
CA THR A 295 -4.55 -11.50 -10.49
C THR A 295 -3.87 -11.56 -9.14
N SER A 296 -2.72 -10.89 -8.99
CA SER A 296 -1.99 -10.82 -7.71
C SER A 296 -2.83 -10.17 -6.61
N THR A 297 -3.45 -9.02 -6.88
CA THR A 297 -4.24 -8.27 -5.88
C THR A 297 -5.52 -9.01 -5.49
N THR A 298 -6.21 -9.62 -6.45
CA THR A 298 -7.43 -10.41 -6.18
C THR A 298 -7.10 -11.65 -5.36
N SER A 299 -6.02 -12.33 -5.70
CA SER A 299 -5.53 -13.49 -4.96
C SER A 299 -5.15 -13.12 -3.52
N ALA A 300 -4.47 -11.98 -3.31
CA ALA A 300 -4.14 -11.44 -2.01
C ALA A 300 -5.41 -11.18 -1.16
N LEU A 301 -6.46 -10.62 -1.76
CA LEU A 301 -7.74 -10.39 -1.08
C LEU A 301 -8.39 -11.71 -0.65
N ILE A 302 -8.40 -12.72 -1.52
CA ILE A 302 -8.94 -14.06 -1.22
C ILE A 302 -8.13 -14.74 -0.12
N ALA A 303 -6.81 -14.58 -0.10
CA ALA A 303 -5.92 -15.15 0.91
C ALA A 303 -6.13 -14.56 2.30
N SER A 304 -6.56 -13.31 2.41
CA SER A 304 -6.62 -12.55 3.67
C SER A 304 -7.34 -13.28 4.83
N PRO A 305 -8.54 -13.88 4.66
CA PRO A 305 -9.22 -14.61 5.74
C PRO A 305 -8.43 -15.84 6.23
N PHE A 306 -7.78 -16.56 5.31
CA PHE A 306 -6.99 -17.76 5.63
C PHE A 306 -5.75 -17.40 6.41
N ILE A 307 -5.07 -16.33 6.01
CA ILE A 307 -3.88 -15.82 6.69
C ILE A 307 -4.25 -15.31 8.08
N GLY A 308 -5.35 -14.55 8.20
CA GLY A 308 -5.87 -14.10 9.49
C GLY A 308 -6.13 -15.27 10.45
N TYR A 309 -6.79 -16.32 9.97
CA TYR A 309 -7.02 -17.53 10.77
C TYR A 309 -5.71 -18.22 11.22
N LEU A 310 -4.71 -18.31 10.33
CA LEU A 310 -3.39 -18.86 10.66
C LEU A 310 -2.69 -18.05 11.75
N MET A 311 -2.74 -16.71 11.65
CA MET A 311 -2.11 -15.80 12.61
C MET A 311 -2.82 -15.79 13.98
N ASP A 312 -4.12 -16.06 14.02
CA ASP A 312 -4.90 -16.06 15.26
C ASP A 312 -4.77 -17.37 16.05
N LYS A 313 -4.67 -18.53 15.36
CA LYS A 313 -4.66 -19.83 16.00
C LYS A 313 -3.28 -20.46 16.17
N GLY A 314 -2.31 -20.08 15.37
CA GLY A 314 -0.95 -20.62 15.42
C GLY A 314 -0.09 -20.00 16.53
N ASP A 315 1.06 -20.63 16.81
CA ASP A 315 2.14 -19.95 17.53
C ASP A 315 2.57 -18.71 16.73
N ARG A 316 2.65 -17.57 17.40
CA ARG A 316 2.81 -16.26 16.78
C ARG A 316 4.05 -16.17 15.90
N ILE A 317 5.19 -16.64 16.41
CA ILE A 317 6.48 -16.54 15.73
C ILE A 317 6.57 -17.59 14.63
N ILE A 318 6.06 -18.79 14.85
CA ILE A 318 6.01 -19.85 13.83
C ILE A 318 5.09 -19.44 12.68
N SER A 319 3.92 -18.84 12.98
CA SER A 319 3.02 -18.32 11.95
C SER A 319 3.70 -17.24 11.08
N VAL A 320 4.51 -16.35 11.69
CA VAL A 320 5.32 -15.37 10.95
C VAL A 320 6.31 -16.10 10.02
N SER A 321 7.02 -17.13 10.52
CA SER A 321 7.96 -17.90 9.70
C SER A 321 7.27 -18.54 8.49
N ILE A 322 6.12 -19.17 8.69
CA ILE A 322 5.33 -19.80 7.61
C ILE A 322 4.89 -18.75 6.58
N CYS A 323 4.36 -17.62 7.05
CA CYS A 323 3.94 -16.54 6.16
C CYS A 323 5.09 -15.99 5.31
N MET A 324 6.28 -15.78 5.92
CA MET A 324 7.47 -15.33 5.19
C MET A 324 8.00 -16.41 4.23
N ALA A 325 7.89 -17.68 4.57
CA ALA A 325 8.24 -18.78 3.67
C ALA A 325 7.31 -18.82 2.44
N ILE A 326 6.00 -18.64 2.62
CA ILE A 326 5.04 -18.56 1.51
C ILE A 326 5.37 -17.34 0.62
N ALA A 327 5.69 -16.19 1.23
CA ALA A 327 6.13 -15.02 0.49
C ALA A 327 7.41 -15.31 -0.32
N ALA A 328 8.41 -15.94 0.30
CA ALA A 328 9.64 -16.33 -0.38
C ALA A 328 9.37 -17.20 -1.61
N VAL A 329 8.51 -18.21 -1.49
CA VAL A 329 8.14 -19.08 -2.61
C VAL A 329 7.45 -18.27 -3.72
N GLY A 330 6.51 -17.40 -3.36
CA GLY A 330 5.80 -16.55 -4.33
C GLY A 330 6.76 -15.64 -5.12
N TYR A 331 7.66 -14.94 -4.42
CA TYR A 331 8.62 -14.04 -5.05
C TYR A 331 9.71 -14.77 -5.83
N CYS A 332 10.28 -15.84 -5.30
CA CYS A 332 11.29 -16.64 -6.01
C CYS A 332 10.73 -17.37 -7.23
N SER A 333 9.43 -17.71 -7.23
CA SER A 333 8.79 -18.36 -8.39
C SER A 333 8.81 -17.52 -9.67
N MET A 334 9.00 -16.20 -9.55
CA MET A 334 9.15 -15.29 -10.70
C MET A 334 10.39 -15.60 -11.56
N PHE A 335 11.35 -16.35 -11.02
CA PHE A 335 12.52 -16.83 -11.77
C PHE A 335 12.15 -17.77 -12.92
N PHE A 336 11.07 -18.52 -12.80
CA PHE A 336 10.64 -19.54 -13.77
C PHE A 336 9.77 -19.00 -14.91
N ILE A 337 9.62 -17.68 -15.01
CA ILE A 337 8.80 -17.04 -16.03
C ILE A 337 9.66 -16.66 -17.23
N ASP A 338 9.45 -17.34 -18.35
CA ASP A 338 10.10 -17.03 -19.62
C ASP A 338 9.36 -15.90 -20.36
N ASN A 339 8.03 -16.00 -20.45
CA ASN A 339 7.17 -14.99 -21.07
C ASN A 339 6.07 -14.57 -20.11
N VAL A 340 6.21 -13.40 -19.52
CA VAL A 340 5.31 -12.87 -18.50
C VAL A 340 3.86 -12.68 -18.99
N LEU A 341 3.65 -12.53 -20.29
CA LEU A 341 2.32 -12.33 -20.89
C LEU A 341 1.61 -13.65 -21.23
N ASP A 342 2.26 -14.79 -21.07
CA ASP A 342 1.64 -16.10 -21.29
C ASP A 342 0.70 -16.42 -20.11
N PRO A 343 -0.61 -16.67 -20.38
CA PRO A 343 -1.59 -16.97 -19.33
C PRO A 343 -1.24 -18.15 -18.44
N LYS A 344 -0.39 -19.08 -18.89
CA LYS A 344 0.06 -20.25 -18.08
C LYS A 344 0.77 -19.83 -16.78
N TYR A 345 1.34 -18.61 -16.72
CA TYR A 345 2.03 -18.09 -15.55
C TYR A 345 1.13 -17.30 -14.56
N LEU A 346 -0.14 -17.07 -14.90
CA LEU A 346 -1.09 -16.39 -13.99
C LEU A 346 -1.14 -17.04 -12.59
N PRO A 347 -1.08 -18.39 -12.41
CA PRO A 347 -1.03 -18.99 -11.09
C PRO A 347 0.18 -18.54 -10.24
N LEU A 348 1.32 -18.24 -10.86
CA LEU A 348 2.49 -17.73 -10.14
C LEU A 348 2.26 -16.29 -9.65
N PHE A 349 1.57 -15.47 -10.44
CA PHE A 349 1.14 -14.13 -10.00
C PHE A 349 0.08 -14.19 -8.88
N ALA A 350 -0.78 -15.20 -8.89
CA ALA A 350 -1.67 -15.45 -7.76
C ALA A 350 -0.88 -15.83 -6.50
N LEU A 351 0.12 -16.69 -6.62
CA LEU A 351 1.01 -17.08 -5.51
C LEU A 351 1.83 -15.88 -5.01
N LEU A 352 2.30 -15.00 -5.92
CA LEU A 352 2.97 -13.75 -5.58
C LEU A 352 2.09 -12.86 -4.71
N GLY A 353 0.81 -12.71 -5.06
CA GLY A 353 -0.16 -11.94 -4.28
C GLY A 353 -0.42 -12.56 -2.90
N TRP A 354 -0.53 -13.90 -2.80
CA TRP A 354 -0.59 -14.59 -1.51
C TRP A 354 0.64 -14.31 -0.65
N GLY A 355 1.83 -14.41 -1.24
CA GLY A 355 3.09 -14.12 -0.57
C GLY A 355 3.13 -12.71 0.00
N GLN A 356 2.83 -11.71 -0.82
CA GLN A 356 2.78 -10.31 -0.41
C GLN A 356 1.82 -10.09 0.77
N GLN A 357 0.63 -10.70 0.72
CA GLN A 357 -0.36 -10.57 1.78
C GLN A 357 0.09 -11.28 3.06
N CYS A 358 0.73 -12.45 2.95
CA CYS A 358 1.34 -13.16 4.06
C CYS A 358 2.38 -12.31 4.78
N ALA A 359 3.32 -11.70 4.05
CA ALA A 359 4.35 -10.85 4.63
C ALA A 359 3.75 -9.62 5.36
N PHE A 360 2.74 -8.98 4.74
CA PHE A 360 2.06 -7.82 5.33
C PHE A 360 1.34 -8.17 6.63
N PHE A 361 0.57 -9.27 6.66
CA PHE A 361 -0.14 -9.72 7.87
C PHE A 361 0.84 -10.16 8.96
N ALA A 362 1.89 -10.92 8.60
CA ALA A 362 2.90 -11.36 9.54
C ALA A 362 3.55 -10.19 10.28
N ALA A 363 4.01 -9.16 9.53
CA ALA A 363 4.65 -7.99 10.09
C ALA A 363 3.72 -7.19 11.02
N THR A 364 2.50 -6.89 10.55
CA THR A 364 1.54 -6.04 11.28
C THR A 364 0.95 -6.75 12.51
N THR A 365 0.68 -8.04 12.43
CA THR A 365 0.12 -8.82 13.54
C THR A 365 1.16 -9.01 14.63
N LEU A 366 2.41 -9.36 14.29
CA LEU A 366 3.51 -9.51 15.24
C LEU A 366 3.74 -8.21 16.02
N LEU A 367 3.79 -7.07 15.31
CA LEU A 367 3.89 -5.76 15.94
C LEU A 367 2.75 -5.51 16.94
N GLY A 368 1.52 -5.77 16.52
CA GLY A 368 0.33 -5.55 17.35
C GLY A 368 0.30 -6.37 18.64
N GLN A 369 0.89 -7.56 18.60
CA GLN A 369 0.92 -8.51 19.71
C GLN A 369 2.09 -8.29 20.68
N GLU A 370 3.28 -7.90 20.16
CA GLU A 370 4.51 -7.81 20.96
C GLU A 370 4.80 -6.37 21.45
N ALA A 371 4.15 -5.34 20.91
CA ALA A 371 4.40 -3.95 21.32
C ALA A 371 3.76 -3.62 22.68
N PRO A 372 4.56 -3.35 23.76
CA PRO A 372 4.04 -2.96 25.06
C PRO A 372 3.21 -1.70 25.00
N LYS A 373 2.06 -1.66 25.68
CA LYS A 373 1.11 -0.52 25.64
C LYS A 373 1.77 0.83 25.90
N MET A 374 2.69 0.91 26.88
CA MET A 374 3.38 2.14 27.28
C MET A 374 4.32 2.69 26.19
N LYS A 375 4.93 1.83 25.35
CA LYS A 375 5.93 2.21 24.34
C LYS A 375 5.45 1.95 22.91
N ARG A 376 4.17 1.60 22.74
CA ARG A 376 3.61 1.19 21.46
C ARG A 376 3.80 2.22 20.37
N GLY A 377 3.63 3.50 20.67
CA GLY A 377 3.83 4.58 19.69
C GLY A 377 5.25 4.67 19.16
N ALA A 378 6.25 4.52 20.06
CA ALA A 378 7.66 4.52 19.69
C ALA A 378 8.04 3.32 18.81
N ILE A 379 7.55 2.12 19.17
CA ILE A 379 7.80 0.88 18.42
C ILE A 379 7.15 0.94 17.03
N VAL A 380 5.90 1.42 16.94
CA VAL A 380 5.21 1.64 15.66
C VAL A 380 5.97 2.65 14.79
N GLY A 381 6.51 3.70 15.38
CA GLY A 381 7.34 4.68 14.67
C GLY A 381 8.56 4.05 14.00
N VAL A 382 9.32 3.22 14.75
CA VAL A 382 10.49 2.50 14.21
C VAL A 382 10.08 1.44 13.19
N PHE A 383 8.99 0.73 13.40
CA PHE A 383 8.43 -0.23 12.46
C PHE A 383 8.11 0.43 11.11
N ASN A 384 7.45 1.59 11.11
CA ASN A 384 7.16 2.33 9.89
C ASN A 384 8.44 2.87 9.22
N LEU A 385 9.41 3.32 10.01
CA LEU A 385 10.71 3.76 9.50
C LEU A 385 11.46 2.60 8.83
N ALA A 386 11.49 1.41 9.46
CA ALA A 386 12.08 0.21 8.87
C ALA A 386 11.42 -0.16 7.53
N GLY A 387 10.09 -0.07 7.47
CA GLY A 387 9.35 -0.28 6.21
C GLY A 387 9.71 0.75 5.13
N ALA A 388 9.82 2.03 5.47
CA ALA A 388 10.20 3.08 4.53
C ALA A 388 11.64 2.89 4.00
N ILE A 389 12.57 2.51 4.87
CA ILE A 389 13.94 2.14 4.46
C ILE A 389 13.90 0.94 3.52
N GLY A 390 13.03 -0.04 3.79
CA GLY A 390 12.80 -1.19 2.90
C GLY A 390 12.38 -0.75 1.50
N ILE A 391 11.39 0.14 1.40
CA ILE A 391 10.93 0.70 0.11
C ILE A 391 12.07 1.41 -0.62
N LEU A 392 12.81 2.29 0.07
CA LEU A 392 13.91 3.05 -0.54
C LEU A 392 14.96 2.13 -1.14
N ILE A 393 15.44 1.15 -0.35
CA ILE A 393 16.50 0.23 -0.77
C ILE A 393 16.00 -0.68 -1.89
N SER A 394 14.83 -1.29 -1.74
CA SER A 394 14.30 -2.24 -2.71
C SER A 394 13.94 -1.56 -4.04
N SER A 395 13.43 -0.34 -4.04
CA SER A 395 13.11 0.38 -5.26
C SER A 395 14.37 0.80 -6.02
N GLY A 396 15.35 1.38 -5.31
CA GLY A 396 16.60 1.83 -5.93
C GLY A 396 17.45 0.69 -6.46
N ILE A 397 17.65 -0.37 -5.67
CA ILE A 397 18.40 -1.56 -6.09
C ILE A 397 17.58 -2.36 -7.11
N GLY A 398 16.28 -2.53 -6.88
CA GLY A 398 15.39 -3.30 -7.75
C GLY A 398 15.32 -2.73 -9.17
N GLY A 399 15.27 -1.40 -9.32
CA GLY A 399 15.30 -0.77 -10.64
C GLY A 399 16.58 -1.10 -11.43
N ARG A 400 17.72 -0.98 -10.77
CA ARG A 400 19.02 -1.33 -11.38
C ARG A 400 19.16 -2.81 -11.69
N MET A 401 18.68 -3.67 -10.80
CA MET A 401 18.67 -5.13 -11.06
C MET A 401 17.74 -5.51 -12.22
N PHE A 402 16.60 -4.80 -12.35
CA PHE A 402 15.66 -5.00 -13.45
C PHE A 402 16.34 -4.76 -14.82
N ASP A 403 17.13 -3.69 -14.92
CA ASP A 403 17.84 -3.33 -16.15
C ASP A 403 19.09 -4.20 -16.38
N ALA A 404 19.92 -4.42 -15.35
CA ALA A 404 21.23 -5.05 -15.49
C ALA A 404 21.17 -6.59 -15.52
N ILE A 405 20.24 -7.21 -14.81
CA ILE A 405 20.14 -8.67 -14.66
C ILE A 405 18.92 -9.21 -15.40
N GLY A 406 17.79 -8.54 -15.25
CA GLY A 406 16.52 -8.89 -15.88
C GLY A 406 15.30 -8.65 -15.02
N PRO A 407 14.10 -8.70 -15.64
CA PRO A 407 12.86 -8.27 -15.01
C PRO A 407 12.44 -9.06 -13.75
N SER A 408 12.86 -10.32 -13.63
CA SER A 408 12.58 -11.16 -12.44
C SER A 408 13.48 -10.85 -11.25
N ALA A 409 14.65 -10.21 -11.46
CA ALA A 409 15.66 -10.01 -10.43
C ALA A 409 15.19 -9.22 -9.18
N PRO A 410 14.39 -8.14 -9.29
CA PRO A 410 13.86 -7.46 -8.12
C PRO A 410 12.99 -8.37 -7.25
N PHE A 411 12.21 -9.26 -7.85
CA PHE A 411 11.36 -10.21 -7.13
C PHE A 411 12.20 -11.24 -6.39
N ILE A 412 13.25 -11.79 -7.04
CA ILE A 412 14.16 -12.76 -6.42
C ILE A 412 14.88 -12.13 -5.23
N LEU A 413 15.33 -10.88 -5.34
CA LEU A 413 15.96 -10.15 -4.24
C LEU A 413 15.05 -10.16 -3.01
N ILE A 414 13.79 -9.81 -3.18
CA ILE A 414 12.81 -9.76 -2.09
C ILE A 414 12.46 -11.17 -1.60
N GLY A 415 12.37 -12.15 -2.49
CA GLY A 415 12.20 -13.56 -2.12
C GLY A 415 13.31 -14.06 -1.18
N VAL A 416 14.56 -13.71 -1.47
CA VAL A 416 15.72 -14.01 -0.61
C VAL A 416 15.60 -13.30 0.73
N CYS A 417 15.19 -12.02 0.76
CA CYS A 417 14.95 -11.30 2.00
C CYS A 417 13.86 -11.98 2.86
N ASN A 418 12.78 -12.46 2.23
CA ASN A 418 11.74 -13.22 2.91
C ASN A 418 12.26 -14.54 3.51
N ILE A 419 13.16 -15.26 2.82
CA ILE A 419 13.84 -16.46 3.35
C ILE A 419 14.61 -16.10 4.62
N PHE A 420 15.41 -15.03 4.60
CA PHE A 420 16.16 -14.61 5.77
C PHE A 420 15.26 -14.29 6.97
N VAL A 421 14.15 -13.57 6.76
CA VAL A 421 13.21 -13.25 7.84
C VAL A 421 12.52 -14.53 8.35
N SER A 422 12.16 -15.47 7.47
CA SER A 422 11.58 -16.76 7.85
C SER A 422 12.55 -17.56 8.75
N ILE A 423 13.82 -17.67 8.37
CA ILE A 423 14.86 -18.35 9.15
C ILE A 423 15.07 -17.62 10.48
N PHE A 424 15.13 -16.29 10.46
CA PHE A 424 15.27 -15.49 11.68
C PHE A 424 14.08 -15.70 12.64
N ALA A 425 12.85 -15.84 12.12
CA ALA A 425 11.69 -16.16 12.93
C ALA A 425 11.82 -17.54 13.59
N ILE A 426 12.34 -18.57 12.89
CA ILE A 426 12.63 -19.88 13.50
C ILE A 426 13.69 -19.75 14.61
N TYR A 427 14.72 -18.96 14.40
CA TYR A 427 15.73 -18.71 15.43
C TYR A 427 15.07 -18.05 16.67
N VAL A 428 14.27 -16.99 16.47
CA VAL A 428 13.59 -16.26 17.54
C VAL A 428 12.63 -17.18 18.30
N SER A 429 11.93 -18.10 17.63
CA SER A 429 11.03 -19.05 18.30
C SER A 429 11.74 -19.98 19.29
N ARG A 430 13.04 -20.24 19.07
CA ARG A 430 13.88 -21.08 19.97
C ARG A 430 14.49 -20.27 21.11
N VAL A 431 14.95 -19.04 20.86
CA VAL A 431 15.66 -18.20 21.83
C VAL A 431 14.69 -17.42 22.73
N ALA A 432 13.57 -16.99 22.19
CA ALA A 432 12.53 -16.24 22.89
C ALA A 432 11.14 -16.82 22.57
N PRO A 433 10.82 -18.06 23.05
CA PRO A 433 9.55 -18.69 22.76
C PRO A 433 8.37 -17.86 23.28
N THR A 434 7.23 -17.95 22.60
CA THR A 434 5.99 -17.28 23.04
C THR A 434 5.61 -17.81 24.42
N PRO A 435 5.40 -16.93 25.45
CA PRO A 435 4.91 -17.41 26.74
C PRO A 435 3.62 -18.19 26.51
N LEU A 436 3.54 -19.41 27.02
CA LEU A 436 2.30 -20.16 27.05
C LEU A 436 1.27 -19.26 27.72
N ALA A 437 0.19 -18.92 27.01
CA ALA A 437 -0.92 -18.19 27.63
C ALA A 437 -1.39 -19.06 28.81
N ASP A 438 -1.33 -18.51 30.03
CA ASP A 438 -1.85 -19.16 31.22
C ASP A 438 -3.29 -19.56 30.89
N SER A 439 -3.52 -20.88 30.79
CA SER A 439 -4.82 -21.49 30.53
C SER A 439 -5.85 -21.20 31.66
N THR A 440 -5.44 -20.41 32.65
CA THR A 440 -6.24 -19.99 33.80
C THR A 440 -7.01 -18.66 33.62
N GLN A 441 -6.82 -17.92 32.52
CA GLN A 441 -7.59 -16.66 32.30
C GLN A 441 -8.83 -16.81 31.40
N SER A 442 -9.09 -17.98 30.82
CA SER A 442 -10.30 -18.21 30.00
C SER A 442 -11.55 -18.62 30.82
N GLN A 443 -11.47 -18.63 32.14
CA GLN A 443 -12.59 -18.98 33.06
C GLN A 443 -12.89 -17.82 34.03
N ARG A 444 -13.18 -16.63 33.53
CA ARG A 444 -13.98 -15.68 34.33
C ARG A 444 -15.13 -15.20 33.46
N PRO A 445 -16.36 -15.32 33.96
CA PRO A 445 -17.60 -15.05 33.24
C PRO A 445 -17.81 -13.61 32.88
#